data_76b358ea593a961316233bff03047a51
#
_entry.id   76b358ea593a961316233bff03047a51
#
_cell.length_a   1.000
_cell.length_b   1.000
_cell.length_c   1.000
_cell.angle_alpha   90.00
_cell.angle_beta   90.00
_cell.angle_gamma   90.00
#
_symmetry.space_group_name_H-M   'P 1'
#
loop_
_entity.id
_entity.type
_entity.pdbx_description
1 polymer ?
#
loop_
_entity_poly.entity_id
_entity_poly.type
_entity_poly.pdbx_seq_one_letter_code
_entity_poly.pdbx_strand_id
1 'polypeptide(L)'
;MKQTPYLPRRNFIKTLLMASSAAAIDWAGFGKLAEAVPNKKDFPVVIIGAGLGGLVSAAYLARYGFSVTLMEQHAVAGGYATSFDRGDFTFDVSLHATVAEHAMPQAILSDLGIWDNLKVAYAPELRRIITPGFDITLPAKNPKGVITELFRVFPHEKQGIHDFYSEMEQVISELWGGKRFDISMMAKLEPLTLEQWMSLHVKDPDVKYCMAVFSGYYGLSPAEINALFYAVATGEYLVHGGQYYKTRSRDLSNALADCIEANHGKILYHTEAGRIVFDHNNQISGVMDKNKITHPAKAVIANCSIPALFNKMMPKNRLPPEFEKKISQRRVSLSSFAVFLGLNKALDQVHDYEIDLDQDKEVYKNLLLPKADLAESGISITIYDNLFKGYSVPGKTTLTLMCLSNFEPWKKYEADYFNNRKDVYNREKERIARRFIERVEKAVIPGLSHMIEVMEIGTPLTNMFYTKNPQGAIYGFDRNLPQLNSKTPVKGLYLAGAWSHGGGYTPVMMAGREAAESVLKEFKHSIAQPET
;
A
#
# COMPACT_ATOMS: atom_id res chain seq x y z
N MET A 1 -28.02 -15.06 -3.07
CA MET A 1 -27.11 -14.57 -2.02
C MET A 1 -26.32 -15.74 -1.47
N LYS A 2 -25.07 -15.93 -1.91
CA LYS A 2 -24.18 -16.95 -1.35
C LYS A 2 -23.48 -16.31 -0.15
N GLN A 3 -23.71 -16.85 1.04
CA GLN A 3 -23.01 -16.45 2.26
C GLN A 3 -21.51 -16.64 2.05
N THR A 4 -20.76 -15.55 2.17
CA THR A 4 -19.29 -15.55 2.27
C THR A 4 -18.88 -16.39 3.49
N PRO A 5 -17.87 -17.25 3.42
CA PRO A 5 -17.42 -18.01 4.58
C PRO A 5 -16.74 -17.04 5.57
N TYR A 6 -17.42 -16.74 6.66
CA TYR A 6 -16.86 -15.99 7.78
C TYR A 6 -15.69 -16.78 8.41
N LEU A 7 -14.55 -16.09 8.57
CA LEU A 7 -13.54 -16.55 9.53
C LEU A 7 -14.14 -16.60 10.94
N PRO A 8 -13.69 -17.50 11.83
CA PRO A 8 -14.04 -17.40 13.23
C PRO A 8 -13.68 -15.98 13.72
N ARG A 9 -14.68 -15.22 14.21
CA ARG A 9 -14.59 -13.83 14.70
C ARG A 9 -13.30 -13.54 15.48
N ARG A 10 -12.88 -14.50 16.30
CA ARG A 10 -11.67 -14.42 17.11
C ARG A 10 -10.37 -14.31 16.32
N ASN A 11 -10.31 -14.84 15.10
CA ASN A 11 -9.10 -14.81 14.26
C ASN A 11 -8.99 -13.50 13.46
N PHE A 12 -10.10 -12.91 13.03
CA PHE A 12 -10.10 -11.62 12.34
C PHE A 12 -9.72 -10.49 13.30
N ILE A 13 -10.34 -10.45 14.47
CA ILE A 13 -10.01 -9.48 15.53
C ILE A 13 -8.56 -9.67 15.99
N LYS A 14 -8.09 -10.92 16.15
CA LYS A 14 -6.66 -11.17 16.47
C LYS A 14 -5.71 -10.68 15.38
N THR A 15 -6.05 -10.85 14.11
CA THR A 15 -5.21 -10.38 12.99
C THR A 15 -5.18 -8.84 12.95
N LEU A 16 -6.31 -8.17 13.19
CA LEU A 16 -6.38 -6.72 13.32
C LEU A 16 -5.62 -6.22 14.55
N LEU A 17 -5.79 -6.85 15.71
CA LEU A 17 -5.05 -6.54 16.93
C LEU A 17 -3.55 -6.76 16.76
N MET A 18 -3.12 -7.81 16.07
CA MET A 18 -1.71 -8.02 15.74
C MET A 18 -1.20 -7.00 14.72
N ALA A 19 -2.05 -6.54 13.82
CA ALA A 19 -1.69 -5.53 12.83
C ALA A 19 -1.59 -4.11 13.41
N SER A 20 -2.29 -3.83 14.51
CA SER A 20 -2.42 -2.50 15.10
C SER A 20 -1.69 -2.33 16.43
N SER A 21 -1.42 -3.41 17.19
CA SER A 21 -0.77 -3.31 18.49
C SER A 21 0.74 -3.57 18.42
N ALA A 22 1.54 -2.53 18.54
CA ALA A 22 2.98 -2.67 18.85
C ALA A 22 3.22 -3.50 20.14
N ALA A 23 2.27 -3.52 21.06
CA ALA A 23 2.31 -4.30 22.27
C ALA A 23 2.12 -5.83 22.06
N ALA A 24 1.55 -6.26 20.93
CA ALA A 24 1.39 -7.68 20.59
C ALA A 24 2.57 -8.25 19.80
N ILE A 25 3.49 -7.40 19.34
CA ILE A 25 4.69 -7.81 18.64
C ILE A 25 5.79 -7.90 19.71
N ASP A 26 6.25 -9.11 19.96
CA ASP A 26 7.43 -9.33 20.81
C ASP A 26 8.67 -8.83 20.08
N TRP A 27 8.95 -7.51 20.21
CA TRP A 27 10.12 -6.87 19.61
C TRP A 27 11.42 -7.49 20.15
N ALA A 28 11.47 -7.82 21.44
CA ALA A 28 12.60 -8.49 22.07
C ALA A 28 12.68 -9.96 21.64
N GLY A 29 11.56 -10.58 21.29
CA GLY A 29 11.50 -11.98 20.90
C GLY A 29 12.13 -12.26 19.55
N PHE A 30 12.06 -11.32 18.58
CA PHE A 30 12.74 -11.49 17.29
C PHE A 30 14.26 -11.58 17.49
N GLY A 31 14.86 -10.64 18.24
CA GLY A 31 16.29 -10.64 18.55
C GLY A 31 16.71 -11.91 19.29
N LYS A 32 16.03 -12.27 20.38
CA LYS A 32 16.28 -13.50 21.14
C LYS A 32 16.12 -14.76 20.28
N LEU A 33 15.10 -14.79 19.42
CA LEU A 33 14.88 -15.90 18.50
C LEU A 33 16.05 -16.04 17.51
N ALA A 34 16.51 -14.91 16.99
CA ALA A 34 17.61 -14.87 16.04
C ALA A 34 18.96 -15.20 16.70
N GLU A 35 19.24 -14.74 17.92
CA GLU A 35 20.45 -15.06 18.67
C GLU A 35 20.57 -16.56 18.98
N ALA A 36 19.45 -17.22 19.23
CA ALA A 36 19.39 -18.65 19.55
C ALA A 36 19.66 -19.56 18.32
N VAL A 37 19.84 -19.02 17.13
CA VAL A 37 20.05 -19.77 15.88
C VAL A 37 21.53 -19.81 15.54
N PRO A 38 22.23 -20.96 15.63
CA PRO A 38 23.63 -21.11 15.23
C PRO A 38 23.77 -21.23 13.68
N ASN A 39 24.98 -21.01 13.17
CA ASN A 39 25.35 -21.27 11.77
C ASN A 39 24.42 -20.63 10.70
N LYS A 40 23.88 -19.45 10.95
CA LYS A 40 22.94 -18.75 10.04
C LYS A 40 23.53 -18.49 8.66
N LYS A 41 24.86 -18.31 8.56
CA LYS A 41 25.57 -18.11 7.30
C LYS A 41 25.45 -19.32 6.36
N ASP A 42 25.25 -20.51 6.90
CA ASP A 42 25.08 -21.76 6.14
C ASP A 42 23.62 -21.98 5.70
N PHE A 43 22.75 -21.01 6.01
CA PHE A 43 21.35 -21.02 5.60
C PHE A 43 21.06 -19.88 4.63
N PRO A 44 21.33 -20.07 3.33
CA PRO A 44 21.08 -19.05 2.32
C PRO A 44 19.58 -18.82 2.15
N VAL A 45 19.20 -17.54 2.13
CA VAL A 45 17.83 -17.08 1.90
C VAL A 45 17.82 -16.19 0.66
N VAL A 46 16.96 -16.52 -0.29
CA VAL A 46 16.70 -15.67 -1.47
C VAL A 46 15.39 -14.94 -1.30
N ILE A 47 15.42 -13.62 -1.51
CA ILE A 47 14.23 -12.77 -1.53
C ILE A 47 13.96 -12.35 -2.97
N ILE A 48 12.73 -12.50 -3.44
CA ILE A 48 12.31 -12.13 -4.80
C ILE A 48 11.55 -10.80 -4.75
N GLY A 49 12.16 -9.74 -5.28
CA GLY A 49 11.59 -8.40 -5.42
C GLY A 49 11.97 -7.44 -4.28
N ALA A 50 12.61 -6.32 -4.64
CA ALA A 50 13.05 -5.27 -3.73
C ALA A 50 11.99 -4.19 -3.46
N GLY A 51 10.70 -4.52 -3.43
CA GLY A 51 9.67 -3.66 -2.82
C GLY A 51 9.82 -3.64 -1.29
N LEU A 52 9.15 -2.73 -0.58
CA LEU A 52 9.32 -2.53 0.87
C LEU A 52 9.24 -3.83 1.69
N GLY A 53 8.31 -4.73 1.38
CA GLY A 53 8.21 -6.01 2.09
C GLY A 53 9.45 -6.89 1.92
N GLY A 54 10.02 -6.96 0.72
CA GLY A 54 11.25 -7.67 0.44
C GLY A 54 12.47 -7.02 1.08
N LEU A 55 12.56 -5.69 1.01
CA LEU A 55 13.63 -4.92 1.64
C LEU A 55 13.63 -5.11 3.16
N VAL A 56 12.48 -5.00 3.82
CA VAL A 56 12.36 -5.22 5.26
C VAL A 56 12.73 -6.66 5.64
N SER A 57 12.24 -7.67 4.88
CA SER A 57 12.60 -9.07 5.13
C SER A 57 14.10 -9.29 5.02
N ALA A 58 14.71 -8.76 3.97
CA ALA A 58 16.14 -8.88 3.71
C ALA A 58 16.98 -8.17 4.78
N ALA A 59 16.59 -6.94 5.17
CA ALA A 59 17.27 -6.16 6.20
C ALA A 59 17.27 -6.89 7.56
N TYR A 60 16.11 -7.42 7.98
CA TYR A 60 16.03 -8.23 9.20
C TYR A 60 16.94 -9.45 9.14
N LEU A 61 16.84 -10.27 8.10
CA LEU A 61 17.63 -11.49 8.01
C LEU A 61 19.13 -11.21 7.90
N ALA A 62 19.55 -10.21 7.10
CA ALA A 62 20.95 -9.82 6.99
C ALA A 62 21.50 -9.31 8.33
N ARG A 63 20.77 -8.41 9.03
CA ARG A 63 21.17 -7.89 10.34
C ARG A 63 21.38 -8.99 11.38
N TYR A 64 20.60 -10.05 11.29
CA TYR A 64 20.75 -11.21 12.20
C TYR A 64 21.70 -12.29 11.66
N GLY A 65 22.46 -12.02 10.60
CA GLY A 65 23.59 -12.81 10.16
C GLY A 65 23.27 -13.96 9.20
N PHE A 66 22.10 -13.95 8.55
CA PHE A 66 21.80 -14.89 7.47
C PHE A 66 22.54 -14.52 6.19
N SER A 67 22.83 -15.53 5.35
CA SER A 67 23.31 -15.32 3.98
C SER A 67 22.11 -14.91 3.10
N VAL A 68 21.96 -13.62 2.85
CA VAL A 68 20.83 -13.04 2.13
C VAL A 68 21.21 -12.65 0.70
N THR A 69 20.38 -13.04 -0.27
CA THR A 69 20.41 -12.55 -1.65
C THR A 69 19.04 -12.02 -2.02
N LEU A 70 18.94 -10.71 -2.27
CA LEU A 70 17.73 -10.04 -2.75
C LEU A 70 17.83 -9.83 -4.26
N MET A 71 16.88 -10.35 -5.03
CA MET A 71 16.82 -10.24 -6.48
C MET A 71 15.81 -9.17 -6.90
N GLU A 72 16.24 -8.19 -7.69
CA GLU A 72 15.40 -7.12 -8.23
C GLU A 72 15.57 -7.03 -9.76
N GLN A 73 14.45 -7.01 -10.48
CA GLN A 73 14.46 -6.93 -11.96
C GLN A 73 14.88 -5.57 -12.50
N HIS A 74 14.70 -4.50 -11.72
CA HIS A 74 15.03 -3.13 -12.11
C HIS A 74 16.42 -2.69 -11.61
N ALA A 75 16.80 -1.47 -12.00
CA ALA A 75 18.05 -0.82 -11.56
C ALA A 75 17.97 -0.25 -10.14
N VAL A 76 16.78 -0.17 -9.55
CA VAL A 76 16.53 0.52 -8.28
C VAL A 76 15.61 -0.31 -7.38
N ALA A 77 15.80 -0.18 -6.08
CA ALA A 77 14.92 -0.75 -5.07
C ALA A 77 13.65 0.09 -4.88
N GLY A 78 12.68 -0.48 -4.18
CA GLY A 78 11.49 0.20 -3.67
C GLY A 78 10.17 -0.28 -4.27
N GLY A 79 10.16 -0.74 -5.51
CA GLY A 79 8.90 -1.07 -6.20
C GLY A 79 8.03 0.18 -6.34
N TYR A 80 6.83 0.21 -5.72
CA TYR A 80 6.01 1.43 -5.64
C TYR A 80 6.55 2.46 -4.64
N ALA A 81 7.41 2.08 -3.70
CA ALA A 81 8.05 3.00 -2.77
C ALA A 81 9.36 3.54 -3.37
N THR A 82 9.24 4.25 -4.47
CA THR A 82 10.35 4.89 -5.18
C THR A 82 9.93 6.22 -5.77
N SER A 83 10.91 6.99 -6.25
CA SER A 83 10.71 8.25 -6.96
C SER A 83 11.49 8.22 -8.28
N PHE A 84 11.10 9.06 -9.23
CA PHE A 84 11.80 9.23 -10.49
C PHE A 84 12.00 10.71 -10.82
N ASP A 85 13.07 11.00 -11.56
CA ASP A 85 13.45 12.37 -11.89
C ASP A 85 13.14 12.69 -13.35
N ARG A 86 12.72 13.95 -13.62
CA ARG A 86 12.57 14.54 -14.94
C ARG A 86 13.01 16.00 -14.90
N GLY A 87 14.20 16.26 -15.42
CA GLY A 87 14.82 17.58 -15.30
C GLY A 87 14.97 17.98 -13.83
N ASP A 88 14.41 19.12 -13.47
CA ASP A 88 14.46 19.68 -12.11
C ASP A 88 13.40 19.07 -11.15
N PHE A 89 12.59 18.13 -11.62
CA PHE A 89 11.46 17.58 -10.85
C PHE A 89 11.74 16.14 -10.43
N THR A 90 11.41 15.86 -9.17
CA THR A 90 11.38 14.51 -8.61
C THR A 90 9.94 14.16 -8.25
N PHE A 91 9.44 13.07 -8.78
CA PHE A 91 8.09 12.58 -8.56
C PHE A 91 8.11 11.33 -7.71
N ASP A 92 7.33 11.31 -6.64
CA ASP A 92 7.02 10.06 -5.93
C ASP A 92 6.03 9.22 -6.76
N VAL A 93 6.28 7.92 -6.87
CA VAL A 93 5.45 7.03 -7.70
C VAL A 93 4.08 6.81 -7.08
N SER A 94 3.99 6.71 -5.75
CA SER A 94 2.73 6.34 -5.09
C SER A 94 2.48 6.98 -3.74
N LEU A 95 3.52 7.40 -3.01
CA LEU A 95 3.34 7.94 -1.67
C LEU A 95 2.88 9.40 -1.74
N HIS A 96 1.75 9.67 -1.11
CA HIS A 96 1.32 11.02 -0.78
C HIS A 96 1.10 11.16 0.73
N ALA A 97 0.47 10.18 1.41
CA ALA A 97 0.38 10.18 2.86
C ALA A 97 0.47 8.76 3.44
N THR A 98 1.02 8.65 4.64
CA THR A 98 1.05 7.45 5.48
C THR A 98 0.97 7.87 6.94
N VAL A 99 0.95 6.93 7.88
CA VAL A 99 1.15 7.16 9.31
C VAL A 99 2.54 6.62 9.67
N ALA A 100 3.59 7.44 9.49
CA ALA A 100 4.99 7.04 9.60
C ALA A 100 5.45 6.90 11.05
N GLU A 101 5.06 7.85 11.91
CA GLU A 101 5.34 7.85 13.37
C GLU A 101 4.32 7.03 14.16
N HIS A 102 3.67 6.09 13.50
CA HIS A 102 2.84 5.10 14.16
C HIS A 102 3.72 3.99 14.73
N ALA A 103 3.24 3.36 15.80
CA ALA A 103 3.95 2.31 16.51
C ALA A 103 4.66 1.28 15.62
N MET A 104 4.01 0.84 14.53
CA MET A 104 4.52 -0.24 13.68
C MET A 104 5.62 0.19 12.69
N PRO A 105 5.42 1.18 11.79
CA PRO A 105 6.49 1.58 10.88
C PRO A 105 7.71 2.12 11.62
N GLN A 106 7.48 2.99 12.59
CA GLN A 106 8.56 3.55 13.41
C GLN A 106 9.35 2.45 14.14
N ALA A 107 8.68 1.50 14.76
CA ALA A 107 9.33 0.44 15.50
C ALA A 107 10.15 -0.50 14.58
N ILE A 108 9.65 -0.84 13.37
CA ILE A 108 10.40 -1.61 12.38
C ILE A 108 11.67 -0.86 11.95
N LEU A 109 11.54 0.41 11.61
CA LEU A 109 12.65 1.23 11.13
C LEU A 109 13.67 1.53 12.24
N SER A 110 13.21 1.71 13.49
CA SER A 110 14.09 1.87 14.67
C SER A 110 14.86 0.59 14.97
N ASP A 111 14.18 -0.57 14.94
CA ASP A 111 14.80 -1.87 15.13
C ASP A 111 15.88 -2.15 14.07
N LEU A 112 15.70 -1.66 12.86
CA LEU A 112 16.69 -1.72 11.78
C LEU A 112 17.78 -0.63 11.85
N GLY A 113 17.65 0.33 12.78
CA GLY A 113 18.61 1.45 12.92
C GLY A 113 18.48 2.54 11.85
N ILE A 114 17.33 2.63 11.19
CA ILE A 114 17.10 3.54 10.06
C ILE A 114 16.33 4.79 10.50
N TRP A 115 15.47 4.68 11.53
CA TRP A 115 14.49 5.69 11.90
C TRP A 115 15.11 7.08 12.16
N ASP A 116 16.22 7.15 12.88
CA ASP A 116 16.84 8.43 13.31
C ASP A 116 17.35 9.27 12.13
N ASN A 117 17.55 8.67 10.96
CA ASN A 117 17.97 9.32 9.73
C ASN A 117 16.77 9.82 8.89
N LEU A 118 15.56 9.44 9.24
CA LEU A 118 14.35 9.83 8.53
C LEU A 118 13.72 11.07 9.18
N LYS A 119 13.31 12.02 8.35
CA LYS A 119 12.54 13.18 8.78
C LYS A 119 11.12 13.08 8.26
N VAL A 120 10.15 13.34 9.13
CA VAL A 120 8.73 13.29 8.79
C VAL A 120 8.19 14.71 8.58
N ALA A 121 7.38 14.89 7.55
CA ALA A 121 6.51 16.05 7.35
C ALA A 121 5.09 15.65 7.69
N TYR A 122 4.30 16.60 8.16
CA TYR A 122 2.90 16.40 8.51
C TYR A 122 2.01 17.17 7.55
N ALA A 123 1.00 16.50 6.99
CA ALA A 123 0.01 17.15 6.16
C ALA A 123 -0.74 18.21 6.99
N PRO A 124 -0.94 19.41 6.44
CA PRO A 124 -1.64 20.49 7.14
C PRO A 124 -3.13 20.19 7.34
N GLU A 125 -3.74 19.48 6.41
CA GLU A 125 -5.12 18.96 6.51
C GLU A 125 -5.14 17.46 6.26
N LEU A 126 -6.26 16.81 6.62
CA LEU A 126 -6.54 15.42 6.23
C LEU A 126 -6.90 15.35 4.76
N ARG A 127 -7.79 16.26 4.34
CA ARG A 127 -8.30 16.32 2.98
C ARG A 127 -9.14 17.58 2.77
N ARG A 128 -8.98 18.25 1.63
CA ARG A 128 -10.01 19.15 1.09
C ARG A 128 -10.86 18.39 0.09
N ILE A 129 -12.17 18.52 0.17
CA ILE A 129 -13.13 17.85 -0.69
C ILE A 129 -13.94 18.90 -1.43
N ILE A 130 -13.89 18.90 -2.75
CA ILE A 130 -14.60 19.82 -3.64
C ILE A 130 -15.55 19.02 -4.51
N THR A 131 -16.86 19.27 -4.36
CA THR A 131 -17.94 18.68 -5.14
C THR A 131 -18.85 19.78 -5.68
N PRO A 132 -19.83 19.46 -6.56
CA PRO A 132 -20.84 20.44 -6.95
C PRO A 132 -21.71 20.96 -5.81
N GLY A 133 -21.82 20.21 -4.71
CA GLY A 133 -22.69 20.53 -3.57
C GLY A 133 -21.97 21.25 -2.43
N PHE A 134 -20.68 21.03 -2.25
CA PHE A 134 -19.93 21.58 -1.11
C PHE A 134 -18.43 21.64 -1.36
N ASP A 135 -17.75 22.48 -0.57
CA ASP A 135 -16.31 22.58 -0.44
C ASP A 135 -15.97 22.59 1.05
N ILE A 136 -15.22 21.58 1.51
CA ILE A 136 -14.89 21.37 2.92
C ILE A 136 -13.43 20.94 3.07
N THR A 137 -12.73 21.54 4.03
CA THR A 137 -11.40 21.12 4.45
C THR A 137 -11.45 20.44 5.80
N LEU A 138 -11.06 19.17 5.86
CA LEU A 138 -11.01 18.38 7.09
C LEU A 138 -9.63 18.57 7.74
N PRO A 139 -9.55 19.12 8.98
CA PRO A 139 -8.27 19.40 9.62
C PRO A 139 -7.53 18.13 10.04
N ALA A 140 -6.19 18.15 9.93
CA ALA A 140 -5.34 17.05 10.40
C ALA A 140 -5.18 17.05 11.92
N LYS A 141 -4.92 15.89 12.53
CA LYS A 141 -4.66 15.70 13.97
C LYS A 141 -5.73 16.32 14.91
N ASN A 142 -6.92 16.50 14.40
CA ASN A 142 -7.99 17.18 15.13
C ASN A 142 -9.35 16.50 14.85
N PRO A 143 -9.64 15.32 15.43
CA PRO A 143 -10.90 14.61 15.23
C PRO A 143 -12.13 15.47 15.56
N LYS A 144 -12.04 16.29 16.63
CA LYS A 144 -13.14 17.21 17.01
C LYS A 144 -13.34 18.32 15.97
N GLY A 145 -12.24 18.81 15.38
CA GLY A 145 -12.30 19.78 14.28
C GLY A 145 -12.96 19.20 13.03
N VAL A 146 -12.69 17.94 12.69
CA VAL A 146 -13.36 17.24 11.59
C VAL A 146 -14.87 17.20 11.82
N ILE A 147 -15.32 16.82 13.02
CA ILE A 147 -16.73 16.80 13.40
C ILE A 147 -17.34 18.22 13.31
N THR A 148 -16.60 19.23 13.78
CA THR A 148 -17.07 20.64 13.75
C THR A 148 -17.26 21.13 12.32
N GLU A 149 -16.32 20.83 11.40
CA GLU A 149 -16.45 21.23 9.99
C GLU A 149 -17.63 20.51 9.32
N LEU A 150 -17.81 19.21 9.58
CA LEU A 150 -18.98 18.48 9.09
C LEU A 150 -20.29 19.05 9.63
N PHE A 151 -20.34 19.46 10.91
CA PHE A 151 -21.52 20.12 11.49
C PHE A 151 -21.81 21.47 10.85
N ARG A 152 -20.78 22.20 10.45
CA ARG A 152 -20.91 23.51 9.78
C ARG A 152 -21.55 23.35 8.41
N VAL A 153 -21.12 22.35 7.64
CA VAL A 153 -21.60 22.11 6.27
C VAL A 153 -22.94 21.35 6.28
N PHE A 154 -23.11 20.40 7.21
CA PHE A 154 -24.25 19.49 7.27
C PHE A 154 -24.98 19.56 8.61
N PRO A 155 -25.57 20.72 8.98
CA PRO A 155 -26.18 20.92 10.30
C PRO A 155 -27.39 20.01 10.58
N HIS A 156 -28.01 19.44 9.55
CA HIS A 156 -29.17 18.56 9.65
C HIS A 156 -28.80 17.11 10.03
N GLU A 157 -27.52 16.71 9.95
CA GLU A 157 -27.02 15.36 10.29
C GLU A 157 -26.12 15.35 11.54
N LYS A 158 -26.12 16.41 12.35
CA LYS A 158 -25.22 16.55 13.51
C LYS A 158 -25.18 15.34 14.42
N GLN A 159 -26.34 14.79 14.77
CA GLN A 159 -26.40 13.66 15.70
C GLN A 159 -25.75 12.41 15.06
N GLY A 160 -26.08 12.11 13.81
CA GLY A 160 -25.55 10.97 13.11
C GLY A 160 -24.03 11.05 12.90
N ILE A 161 -23.54 12.25 12.55
CA ILE A 161 -22.09 12.52 12.45
C ILE A 161 -21.40 12.28 13.79
N HIS A 162 -21.95 12.84 14.88
CA HIS A 162 -21.41 12.65 16.23
C HIS A 162 -21.33 11.18 16.61
N ASP A 163 -22.41 10.43 16.40
CA ASP A 163 -22.50 9.03 16.82
C ASP A 163 -21.51 8.15 16.03
N PHE A 164 -21.39 8.37 14.71
CA PHE A 164 -20.43 7.65 13.88
C PHE A 164 -18.99 7.85 14.35
N TYR A 165 -18.56 9.09 14.56
CA TYR A 165 -17.18 9.38 15.00
C TYR A 165 -16.93 8.97 16.45
N SER A 166 -17.94 9.00 17.32
CA SER A 166 -17.85 8.48 18.69
C SER A 166 -17.65 6.97 18.71
N GLU A 167 -18.32 6.21 17.85
CA GLU A 167 -18.09 4.78 17.69
C GLU A 167 -16.69 4.48 17.12
N MET A 168 -16.20 5.30 16.18
CA MET A 168 -14.81 5.18 15.68
C MET A 168 -13.79 5.43 16.79
N GLU A 169 -13.97 6.47 17.60
CA GLU A 169 -13.11 6.76 18.76
C GLU A 169 -13.13 5.61 19.78
N GLN A 170 -14.30 5.00 20.01
CA GLN A 170 -14.40 3.83 20.86
C GLN A 170 -13.59 2.64 20.30
N VAL A 171 -13.64 2.37 18.99
CA VAL A 171 -12.80 1.32 18.36
C VAL A 171 -11.31 1.58 18.60
N ILE A 172 -10.86 2.81 18.43
CA ILE A 172 -9.46 3.18 18.66
C ILE A 172 -9.10 3.02 20.14
N SER A 173 -10.00 3.40 21.06
CA SER A 173 -9.82 3.20 22.49
C SER A 173 -9.75 1.72 22.89
N GLU A 174 -10.62 0.88 22.32
CA GLU A 174 -10.60 -0.59 22.54
C GLU A 174 -9.30 -1.20 22.01
N LEU A 175 -8.76 -0.65 20.90
CA LEU A 175 -7.51 -1.12 20.28
C LEU A 175 -6.28 -0.81 21.16
N TRP A 176 -6.22 0.36 21.77
CA TRP A 176 -5.06 0.87 22.51
C TRP A 176 -5.22 0.83 24.04
N GLY A 177 -6.44 0.60 24.53
CA GLY A 177 -6.84 0.71 25.94
C GLY A 177 -6.45 -0.46 26.85
N GLY A 178 -5.23 -0.72 27.06
CA GLY A 178 -4.38 -1.68 27.78
C GLY A 178 -4.78 -2.39 29.09
N LYS A 179 -5.99 -2.34 29.67
CA LYS A 179 -6.25 -3.06 30.95
C LYS A 179 -7.57 -3.82 31.10
N ARG A 180 -8.54 -3.61 30.26
CA ARG A 180 -9.73 -4.45 30.12
C ARG A 180 -10.01 -4.56 28.63
N PHE A 181 -9.86 -5.77 28.10
CA PHE A 181 -10.25 -6.06 26.72
C PHE A 181 -11.79 -5.97 26.59
N ASP A 182 -12.30 -4.75 26.59
CA ASP A 182 -13.61 -4.52 26.04
C ASP A 182 -13.43 -4.41 24.51
N ILE A 183 -14.05 -5.29 23.78
CA ILE A 183 -14.04 -5.34 22.31
C ILE A 183 -15.47 -5.26 21.77
N SER A 184 -16.38 -4.68 22.54
CA SER A 184 -17.81 -4.68 22.22
C SER A 184 -18.10 -3.91 20.93
N MET A 185 -17.45 -2.76 20.72
CA MET A 185 -17.60 -1.97 19.50
C MET A 185 -16.93 -2.63 18.31
N MET A 186 -15.73 -3.17 18.50
CA MET A 186 -15.05 -3.96 17.44
C MET A 186 -15.91 -5.15 17.00
N ALA A 187 -16.53 -5.87 17.95
CA ALA A 187 -17.43 -6.98 17.67
C ALA A 187 -18.75 -6.54 16.98
N LYS A 188 -19.23 -5.33 17.26
CA LYS A 188 -20.39 -4.73 16.60
C LYS A 188 -20.08 -4.42 15.13
N LEU A 189 -18.91 -3.85 14.83
CA LEU A 189 -18.55 -3.40 13.48
C LEU A 189 -18.03 -4.52 12.58
N GLU A 190 -17.48 -5.59 13.16
CA GLU A 190 -16.87 -6.69 12.40
C GLU A 190 -17.79 -7.28 11.31
N PRO A 191 -19.10 -7.53 11.53
CA PRO A 191 -19.98 -8.10 10.52
C PRO A 191 -20.49 -7.09 9.50
N LEU A 192 -20.23 -5.80 9.66
CA LEU A 192 -20.80 -4.73 8.85
C LEU A 192 -19.83 -4.31 7.71
N THR A 193 -20.42 -3.82 6.62
CA THR A 193 -19.72 -2.96 5.67
C THR A 193 -19.72 -1.52 6.14
N LEU A 194 -18.83 -0.68 5.62
CA LEU A 194 -18.81 0.75 5.91
C LEU A 194 -20.16 1.42 5.55
N GLU A 195 -20.74 1.05 4.40
CA GLU A 195 -22.05 1.57 3.99
C GLU A 195 -23.16 1.23 5.00
N GLN A 196 -23.18 -0.03 5.47
CA GLN A 196 -24.14 -0.46 6.50
C GLN A 196 -23.94 0.33 7.80
N TRP A 197 -22.68 0.49 8.24
CA TRP A 197 -22.38 1.24 9.46
C TRP A 197 -22.77 2.72 9.34
N MET A 198 -22.37 3.42 8.27
CA MET A 198 -22.79 4.81 8.05
C MET A 198 -24.32 4.97 8.00
N SER A 199 -25.02 4.02 7.37
CA SER A 199 -26.47 4.06 7.22
C SER A 199 -27.25 3.87 8.52
N LEU A 200 -26.61 3.41 9.61
CA LEU A 200 -27.20 3.41 10.96
C LEU A 200 -27.33 4.82 11.52
N HIS A 201 -26.51 5.76 11.08
CA HIS A 201 -26.36 7.08 11.69
C HIS A 201 -26.80 8.22 10.77
N VAL A 202 -26.44 8.17 9.47
CA VAL A 202 -26.65 9.27 8.53
C VAL A 202 -27.41 8.82 7.29
N LYS A 203 -28.20 9.74 6.72
CA LYS A 203 -29.00 9.51 5.52
C LYS A 203 -28.46 10.28 4.30
N ASP A 204 -27.91 11.46 4.54
CA ASP A 204 -27.41 12.35 3.51
C ASP A 204 -26.22 11.72 2.77
N PRO A 205 -26.30 11.57 1.43
CA PRO A 205 -25.23 10.97 0.64
C PRO A 205 -23.94 11.81 0.63
N ASP A 206 -24.03 13.12 0.75
CA ASP A 206 -22.85 14.00 0.78
C ASP A 206 -22.09 13.85 2.10
N VAL A 207 -22.80 13.67 3.22
CA VAL A 207 -22.19 13.32 4.50
C VAL A 207 -21.51 11.95 4.43
N LYS A 208 -22.19 10.95 3.84
CA LYS A 208 -21.60 9.61 3.63
C LYS A 208 -20.36 9.67 2.76
N TYR A 209 -20.33 10.54 1.74
CA TYR A 209 -19.15 10.73 0.92
C TYR A 209 -17.95 11.24 1.74
N CYS A 210 -18.16 12.29 2.53
CA CYS A 210 -17.12 12.82 3.42
C CYS A 210 -16.63 11.76 4.42
N MET A 211 -17.54 10.97 5.01
CA MET A 211 -17.19 9.89 5.93
C MET A 211 -16.43 8.74 5.25
N ALA A 212 -16.64 8.51 3.96
CA ALA A 212 -16.06 7.41 3.19
C ALA A 212 -14.85 7.82 2.34
N VAL A 213 -14.39 9.07 2.41
CA VAL A 213 -13.37 9.64 1.52
C VAL A 213 -12.07 8.81 1.48
N PHE A 214 -11.67 8.20 2.59
CA PHE A 214 -10.50 7.33 2.66
C PHE A 214 -10.69 5.94 2.04
N SER A 215 -11.89 5.59 1.57
CA SER A 215 -12.10 4.30 0.86
C SER A 215 -11.20 4.14 -0.35
N GLY A 216 -10.82 5.25 -1.01
CA GLY A 216 -9.84 5.27 -2.10
C GLY A 216 -8.48 4.71 -1.71
N TYR A 217 -8.00 4.96 -0.50
CA TYR A 217 -6.74 4.41 0.02
C TYR A 217 -6.75 2.88 0.17
N TYR A 218 -7.93 2.31 0.32
CA TYR A 218 -8.11 0.87 0.53
C TYR A 218 -8.55 0.14 -0.75
N GLY A 219 -8.97 0.88 -1.78
CA GLY A 219 -9.35 0.35 -3.09
C GLY A 219 -10.65 -0.45 -3.11
N LEU A 220 -11.53 -0.24 -2.13
CA LEU A 220 -12.84 -0.87 -2.01
C LEU A 220 -13.93 0.18 -1.78
N SER A 221 -15.09 -0.01 -2.42
CA SER A 221 -16.25 0.85 -2.18
C SER A 221 -16.78 0.70 -0.76
N PRO A 222 -17.55 1.68 -0.25
CA PRO A 222 -18.18 1.56 1.07
C PRO A 222 -19.07 0.32 1.24
N ALA A 223 -19.64 -0.18 0.16
CA ALA A 223 -20.46 -1.40 0.17
C ALA A 223 -19.64 -2.69 0.30
N GLU A 224 -18.34 -2.63 0.05
CA GLU A 224 -17.44 -3.80 0.06
C GLU A 224 -16.46 -3.78 1.24
N ILE A 225 -16.02 -2.59 1.67
CA ILE A 225 -15.04 -2.47 2.74
C ILE A 225 -15.65 -2.80 4.10
N ASN A 226 -14.93 -3.60 4.89
CA ASN A 226 -15.35 -3.93 6.25
C ASN A 226 -15.31 -2.70 7.17
N ALA A 227 -16.37 -2.47 7.97
CA ALA A 227 -16.50 -1.31 8.84
C ALA A 227 -15.41 -1.24 9.92
N LEU A 228 -15.08 -2.36 10.55
CA LEU A 228 -14.04 -2.41 11.58
C LEU A 228 -12.66 -2.10 10.98
N PHE A 229 -12.34 -2.67 9.82
CA PHE A 229 -11.09 -2.34 9.12
C PHE A 229 -11.02 -0.84 8.80
N TYR A 230 -12.11 -0.26 8.28
CA TYR A 230 -12.18 1.17 7.96
C TYR A 230 -12.02 2.03 9.23
N ALA A 231 -12.72 1.69 10.31
CA ALA A 231 -12.65 2.42 11.57
C ALA A 231 -11.23 2.46 12.14
N VAL A 232 -10.52 1.31 12.13
CA VAL A 232 -9.12 1.24 12.60
C VAL A 232 -8.20 2.04 11.69
N ALA A 233 -8.22 1.77 10.39
CA ALA A 233 -7.26 2.38 9.46
C ALA A 233 -7.48 3.89 9.30
N THR A 234 -8.74 4.36 9.25
CA THR A 234 -9.08 5.79 9.14
C THR A 234 -8.93 6.51 10.48
N GLY A 235 -9.27 5.86 11.59
CA GLY A 235 -9.08 6.41 12.93
C GLY A 235 -7.64 6.80 13.22
N GLU A 236 -6.68 6.01 12.75
CA GLU A 236 -5.25 6.34 12.83
C GLU A 236 -4.90 7.65 12.09
N TYR A 237 -5.45 7.86 10.89
CA TYR A 237 -5.28 9.12 10.17
C TYR A 237 -5.92 10.31 10.88
N LEU A 238 -7.08 10.12 11.50
CA LEU A 238 -7.75 11.18 12.27
C LEU A 238 -6.94 11.63 13.47
N VAL A 239 -6.30 10.68 14.17
CA VAL A 239 -5.52 10.94 15.39
C VAL A 239 -4.13 11.48 15.05
N HIS A 240 -3.41 10.85 14.11
CA HIS A 240 -2.01 11.12 13.83
C HIS A 240 -1.80 12.08 12.65
N GLY A 241 -2.81 12.30 11.82
CA GLY A 241 -2.73 13.05 10.57
C GLY A 241 -2.00 12.28 9.47
N GLY A 242 -2.08 12.78 8.26
CA GLY A 242 -1.26 12.33 7.15
C GLY A 242 0.20 12.72 7.36
N GLN A 243 1.13 11.82 7.07
CA GLN A 243 2.56 12.00 7.25
C GLN A 243 3.31 11.56 6.00
N TYR A 244 4.48 12.15 5.79
CA TYR A 244 5.31 11.87 4.62
C TYR A 244 6.79 11.89 5.00
N TYR A 245 7.60 11.02 4.40
CA TYR A 245 9.05 11.04 4.60
C TYR A 245 9.67 12.17 3.76
N LYS A 246 10.26 13.18 4.42
CA LYS A 246 10.91 14.34 3.74
C LYS A 246 12.04 13.90 2.81
N THR A 247 12.64 12.76 3.10
CA THR A 247 13.66 12.12 2.26
C THR A 247 13.08 11.44 1.02
N ARG A 248 11.73 11.42 0.87
CA ARG A 248 10.97 10.73 -0.19
C ARG A 248 11.03 9.19 -0.09
N SER A 249 10.20 8.55 -0.91
CA SER A 249 10.06 7.08 -0.92
C SER A 249 11.34 6.38 -1.37
N ARG A 250 12.04 6.93 -2.36
CA ARG A 250 13.30 6.35 -2.87
C ARG A 250 14.36 6.26 -1.78
N ASP A 251 14.50 7.32 -0.96
CA ASP A 251 15.54 7.34 0.07
C ASP A 251 15.21 6.40 1.23
N LEU A 252 13.93 6.23 1.59
CA LEU A 252 13.51 5.18 2.52
C LEU A 252 13.93 3.79 2.00
N SER A 253 13.68 3.53 0.73
CA SER A 253 14.02 2.24 0.10
C SER A 253 15.54 2.06 0.00
N ASN A 254 16.29 3.12 -0.30
CA ASN A 254 17.75 3.10 -0.31
C ASN A 254 18.32 2.86 1.10
N ALA A 255 17.78 3.50 2.14
CA ALA A 255 18.22 3.27 3.52
C ALA A 255 18.02 1.82 3.96
N LEU A 256 16.94 1.16 3.51
CA LEU A 256 16.75 -0.28 3.72
C LEU A 256 17.76 -1.11 2.91
N ALA A 257 18.05 -0.73 1.68
CA ALA A 257 19.06 -1.40 0.84
C ALA A 257 20.45 -1.27 1.45
N ASP A 258 20.84 -0.07 1.90
CA ASP A 258 22.10 0.18 2.60
C ASP A 258 22.22 -0.66 3.88
N CYS A 259 21.13 -0.81 4.63
CA CYS A 259 21.07 -1.67 5.82
C CYS A 259 21.35 -3.14 5.47
N ILE A 260 20.82 -3.63 4.34
CA ILE A 260 21.09 -5.01 3.86
C ILE A 260 22.57 -5.18 3.54
N GLU A 261 23.14 -4.26 2.76
CA GLU A 261 24.55 -4.34 2.32
C GLU A 261 25.53 -4.15 3.48
N ALA A 262 25.27 -3.22 4.39
CA ALA A 262 26.05 -3.02 5.62
C ALA A 262 26.09 -4.27 6.53
N ASN A 263 25.09 -5.14 6.41
CA ASN A 263 25.03 -6.41 7.12
C ASN A 263 25.38 -7.62 6.22
N HIS A 264 26.18 -7.39 5.16
CA HIS A 264 26.72 -8.40 4.24
C HIS A 264 25.66 -9.15 3.41
N GLY A 265 24.41 -8.66 3.32
CA GLY A 265 23.42 -9.11 2.34
C GLY A 265 23.80 -8.62 0.95
N LYS A 266 23.35 -9.32 -0.07
CA LYS A 266 23.59 -8.96 -1.48
C LYS A 266 22.29 -8.54 -2.16
N ILE A 267 22.33 -7.44 -2.91
CA ILE A 267 21.21 -7.02 -3.76
C ILE A 267 21.67 -7.19 -5.23
N LEU A 268 20.93 -7.99 -5.97
CA LEU A 268 21.17 -8.24 -7.38
C LEU A 268 20.14 -7.47 -8.21
N TYR A 269 20.51 -6.26 -8.61
CA TYR A 269 19.73 -5.46 -9.55
C TYR A 269 19.78 -6.05 -10.95
N HIS A 270 18.87 -5.66 -11.83
CA HIS A 270 18.70 -6.19 -13.20
C HIS A 270 18.61 -7.72 -13.25
N THR A 271 18.11 -8.34 -12.16
CA THR A 271 18.06 -9.80 -11.99
C THR A 271 16.63 -10.25 -11.75
N GLU A 272 15.95 -10.62 -12.85
CA GLU A 272 14.56 -11.13 -12.78
C GLU A 272 14.56 -12.61 -12.36
N ALA A 273 13.87 -12.92 -11.27
CA ALA A 273 13.64 -14.30 -10.84
C ALA A 273 12.76 -15.04 -11.88
N GLY A 274 13.20 -16.22 -12.30
CA GLY A 274 12.53 -17.01 -13.31
C GLY A 274 11.76 -18.21 -12.76
N ARG A 275 12.38 -18.97 -11.85
CA ARG A 275 11.82 -20.23 -11.33
C ARG A 275 12.40 -20.59 -9.96
N ILE A 276 11.56 -21.13 -9.07
CA ILE A 276 12.00 -21.80 -7.84
C ILE A 276 12.52 -23.20 -8.18
N VAL A 277 13.68 -23.53 -7.67
CA VAL A 277 14.37 -24.82 -7.91
C VAL A 277 14.21 -25.71 -6.67
N PHE A 278 13.96 -26.99 -6.91
CA PHE A 278 13.83 -28.01 -5.86
C PHE A 278 14.87 -29.11 -6.08
N ASP A 279 15.35 -29.68 -5.00
CA ASP A 279 16.24 -30.84 -5.02
C ASP A 279 15.47 -32.17 -5.20
N HIS A 280 16.20 -33.30 -5.13
CA HIS A 280 15.63 -34.63 -5.25
C HIS A 280 14.73 -35.03 -4.07
N ASN A 281 14.86 -34.37 -2.93
CA ASN A 281 14.01 -34.57 -1.74
C ASN A 281 12.80 -33.63 -1.74
N ASN A 282 12.52 -32.94 -2.85
CA ASN A 282 11.45 -31.97 -2.98
C ASN A 282 11.58 -30.73 -2.03
N GLN A 283 12.78 -30.44 -1.55
CA GLN A 283 13.07 -29.24 -0.77
C GLN A 283 13.54 -28.12 -1.69
N ILE A 284 13.26 -26.86 -1.30
CA ILE A 284 13.79 -25.70 -2.03
C ILE A 284 15.33 -25.74 -1.99
N SER A 285 15.95 -25.65 -3.16
CA SER A 285 17.41 -25.64 -3.32
C SER A 285 17.92 -24.32 -3.93
N GLY A 286 17.03 -23.47 -4.48
CA GLY A 286 17.44 -22.18 -5.02
C GLY A 286 16.36 -21.46 -5.81
N VAL A 287 16.74 -20.32 -6.38
CA VAL A 287 15.96 -19.56 -7.36
C VAL A 287 16.81 -19.41 -8.62
N MET A 288 16.29 -19.83 -9.76
CA MET A 288 16.90 -19.61 -11.06
C MET A 288 16.41 -18.28 -11.63
N ASP A 289 17.32 -17.42 -12.07
CA ASP A 289 16.98 -16.18 -12.76
C ASP A 289 16.64 -16.39 -14.26
N LYS A 290 16.27 -15.34 -14.96
CA LYS A 290 15.99 -15.38 -16.40
C LYS A 290 17.23 -15.67 -17.26
N ASN A 291 18.43 -15.42 -16.73
CA ASN A 291 19.70 -15.74 -17.37
C ASN A 291 20.13 -17.19 -17.11
N LYS A 292 19.29 -18.02 -16.46
CA LYS A 292 19.52 -19.41 -16.11
C LYS A 292 20.62 -19.62 -15.05
N ILE A 293 20.97 -18.58 -14.29
CA ILE A 293 21.86 -18.69 -13.14
C ILE A 293 21.04 -19.09 -11.93
N THR A 294 21.46 -20.12 -11.21
CA THR A 294 20.80 -20.58 -10.00
C THR A 294 21.47 -19.96 -8.77
N HIS A 295 20.67 -19.25 -7.98
CA HIS A 295 21.06 -18.68 -6.69
C HIS A 295 20.63 -19.65 -5.59
N PRO A 296 21.58 -20.24 -4.84
CA PRO A 296 21.25 -21.25 -3.81
C PRO A 296 20.37 -20.68 -2.72
N ALA A 297 19.37 -21.45 -2.27
CA ALA A 297 18.49 -21.06 -1.16
C ALA A 297 17.98 -22.29 -0.42
N LYS A 298 17.89 -22.20 0.91
CA LYS A 298 17.13 -23.11 1.79
C LYS A 298 15.75 -22.54 2.13
N ALA A 299 15.60 -21.22 1.97
CA ALA A 299 14.31 -20.54 2.07
C ALA A 299 14.18 -19.46 1.00
N VAL A 300 12.96 -19.23 0.54
CA VAL A 300 12.61 -18.17 -0.41
C VAL A 300 11.50 -17.32 0.17
N ILE A 301 11.70 -16.00 0.17
CA ILE A 301 10.64 -15.02 0.47
C ILE A 301 10.21 -14.37 -0.83
N ALA A 302 8.95 -14.56 -1.21
CA ALA A 302 8.39 -13.97 -2.42
C ALA A 302 7.65 -12.67 -2.10
N ASN A 303 8.29 -11.54 -2.44
CA ASN A 303 7.71 -10.20 -2.44
C ASN A 303 7.37 -9.78 -3.87
N CYS A 304 6.68 -10.63 -4.58
CA CYS A 304 6.26 -10.44 -5.97
C CYS A 304 4.79 -10.83 -6.14
N SER A 305 4.27 -10.70 -7.37
CA SER A 305 2.91 -11.11 -7.69
C SER A 305 2.69 -12.60 -7.37
N ILE A 306 1.77 -12.88 -6.45
CA ILE A 306 1.39 -14.26 -6.08
C ILE A 306 0.86 -15.05 -7.28
N PRO A 307 -0.02 -14.51 -8.15
CA PRO A 307 -0.38 -15.18 -9.40
C PRO A 307 0.83 -15.49 -10.30
N ALA A 308 1.80 -14.58 -10.41
CA ALA A 308 3.01 -14.85 -11.20
C ALA A 308 3.89 -15.90 -10.53
N LEU A 309 4.05 -15.87 -9.21
CA LEU A 309 4.80 -16.85 -8.44
C LEU A 309 4.28 -18.27 -8.70
N PHE A 310 3.00 -18.50 -8.47
CA PHE A 310 2.44 -19.85 -8.53
C PHE A 310 2.15 -20.34 -9.95
N ASN A 311 1.85 -19.45 -10.90
CA ASN A 311 1.55 -19.85 -12.28
C ASN A 311 2.79 -19.92 -13.18
N LYS A 312 3.88 -19.17 -12.86
CA LYS A 312 5.05 -19.04 -13.75
C LYS A 312 6.37 -19.51 -13.13
N MET A 313 6.55 -19.30 -11.81
CA MET A 313 7.83 -19.58 -11.15
C MET A 313 7.83 -20.92 -10.42
N MET A 314 6.66 -21.45 -10.07
CA MET A 314 6.53 -22.74 -9.40
C MET A 314 6.36 -23.86 -10.43
N PRO A 315 6.97 -25.06 -10.21
CA PRO A 315 6.63 -26.24 -10.97
C PRO A 315 5.15 -26.63 -10.77
N LYS A 316 4.53 -27.14 -11.82
CA LYS A 316 3.15 -27.64 -11.74
C LYS A 316 3.03 -28.72 -10.65
N ASN A 317 1.85 -28.79 -10.02
CA ASN A 317 1.49 -29.79 -8.98
C ASN A 317 2.28 -29.68 -7.67
N ARG A 318 2.85 -28.52 -7.36
CA ARG A 318 3.55 -28.27 -6.08
C ARG A 318 2.66 -27.66 -5.00
N LEU A 319 1.50 -27.15 -5.38
CA LEU A 319 0.54 -26.58 -4.45
C LEU A 319 -0.57 -27.59 -4.15
N PRO A 320 -1.01 -27.70 -2.87
CA PRO A 320 -2.22 -28.42 -2.55
C PRO A 320 -3.43 -27.79 -3.27
N PRO A 321 -4.36 -28.61 -3.83
CA PRO A 321 -5.52 -28.09 -4.56
C PRO A 321 -6.36 -27.07 -3.78
N GLU A 322 -6.49 -27.25 -2.46
CA GLU A 322 -7.19 -26.31 -1.58
C GLU A 322 -6.52 -24.93 -1.53
N PHE A 323 -5.19 -24.89 -1.60
CA PHE A 323 -4.47 -23.62 -1.61
C PHE A 323 -4.56 -22.93 -2.98
N GLU A 324 -4.46 -23.68 -4.08
CA GLU A 324 -4.70 -23.16 -5.43
C GLU A 324 -6.11 -22.58 -5.55
N LYS A 325 -7.13 -23.29 -5.05
CA LYS A 325 -8.51 -22.81 -4.98
C LYS A 325 -8.61 -21.50 -4.18
N LYS A 326 -7.95 -21.45 -3.01
CA LYS A 326 -7.92 -20.24 -2.18
C LYS A 326 -7.31 -19.03 -2.90
N ILE A 327 -6.28 -19.23 -3.71
CA ILE A 327 -5.66 -18.16 -4.51
C ILE A 327 -6.56 -17.76 -5.68
N SER A 328 -7.10 -18.72 -6.43
CA SER A 328 -7.91 -18.46 -7.63
C SER A 328 -9.25 -17.75 -7.33
N GLN A 329 -9.74 -17.85 -6.10
CA GLN A 329 -10.96 -17.16 -5.67
C GLN A 329 -10.74 -15.69 -5.33
N ARG A 330 -9.47 -15.23 -5.27
CA ARG A 330 -9.14 -13.86 -4.91
C ARG A 330 -9.21 -12.93 -6.11
N ARG A 331 -9.87 -11.82 -5.94
CA ARG A 331 -9.94 -10.77 -6.94
C ARG A 331 -8.66 -9.93 -6.88
N VAL A 332 -8.11 -9.61 -8.04
CA VAL A 332 -6.99 -8.68 -8.19
C VAL A 332 -7.52 -7.27 -7.93
N SER A 333 -6.75 -6.47 -7.19
CA SER A 333 -7.15 -5.10 -6.85
C SER A 333 -7.15 -4.16 -8.06
N LEU A 334 -7.73 -2.98 -7.86
CA LEU A 334 -7.65 -1.88 -8.82
C LEU A 334 -6.20 -1.50 -9.13
N SER A 335 -6.04 -0.83 -10.24
CA SER A 335 -4.86 -0.08 -10.65
C SER A 335 -5.08 1.42 -10.46
N SER A 336 -4.18 2.24 -11.01
CA SER A 336 -4.28 3.70 -11.01
C SER A 336 -4.00 4.30 -12.37
N PHE A 337 -4.57 5.50 -12.59
CA PHE A 337 -4.14 6.44 -13.60
C PHE A 337 -3.59 7.67 -12.90
N ALA A 338 -2.37 8.09 -13.25
CA ALA A 338 -1.70 9.21 -12.60
C ALA A 338 -1.07 10.14 -13.64
N VAL A 339 -1.21 11.44 -13.42
CA VAL A 339 -0.57 12.50 -14.19
C VAL A 339 0.37 13.24 -13.26
N PHE A 340 1.66 13.13 -13.51
CA PHE A 340 2.73 13.80 -12.76
C PHE A 340 3.08 15.09 -13.46
N LEU A 341 2.95 16.23 -12.78
CA LEU A 341 3.15 17.55 -13.34
C LEU A 341 4.26 18.29 -12.61
N GLY A 342 5.26 18.75 -13.37
CA GLY A 342 6.25 19.71 -12.93
C GLY A 342 5.88 21.10 -13.48
N LEU A 343 5.72 22.07 -12.58
CA LEU A 343 5.32 23.43 -12.93
C LEU A 343 6.50 24.39 -12.85
N ASN A 344 6.62 25.29 -13.83
CA ASN A 344 7.63 26.35 -13.88
C ASN A 344 7.35 27.53 -12.95
N LYS A 345 6.39 27.39 -12.02
CA LYS A 345 5.96 28.45 -11.10
C LYS A 345 5.56 27.86 -9.73
N ALA A 346 5.82 28.61 -8.67
CA ALA A 346 5.27 28.32 -7.34
C ALA A 346 3.76 28.61 -7.30
N LEU A 347 3.01 27.80 -6.56
CA LEU A 347 1.56 27.98 -6.34
C LEU A 347 1.32 28.74 -5.03
N ASP A 348 1.32 30.07 -5.09
CA ASP A 348 1.17 30.93 -3.91
C ASP A 348 -0.29 31.11 -3.45
N GLN A 349 -1.26 30.63 -4.23
CA GLN A 349 -2.70 30.83 -3.96
C GLN A 349 -3.43 29.55 -3.55
N VAL A 350 -2.78 28.40 -3.64
CA VAL A 350 -3.33 27.09 -3.25
C VAL A 350 -2.45 26.53 -2.14
N HIS A 351 -3.00 26.41 -0.95
CA HIS A 351 -2.24 26.02 0.24
C HIS A 351 -2.52 24.58 0.69
N ASP A 352 -3.59 23.97 0.17
CA ASP A 352 -3.95 22.60 0.51
C ASP A 352 -2.94 21.62 -0.10
N TYR A 353 -2.59 20.59 0.67
CA TYR A 353 -1.69 19.52 0.23
C TYR A 353 -2.41 18.44 -0.55
N GLU A 354 -3.56 17.99 -0.03
CA GLU A 354 -4.38 16.94 -0.64
C GLU A 354 -5.82 17.43 -0.88
N ILE A 355 -6.24 17.37 -2.15
CA ILE A 355 -7.57 17.81 -2.59
C ILE A 355 -8.23 16.68 -3.37
N ASP A 356 -9.46 16.30 -3.01
CA ASP A 356 -10.32 15.47 -3.83
C ASP A 356 -11.31 16.36 -4.59
N LEU A 357 -11.21 16.32 -5.91
CA LEU A 357 -12.10 17.03 -6.82
C LEU A 357 -13.02 16.02 -7.52
N ASP A 358 -14.30 16.05 -7.19
CA ASP A 358 -15.31 15.31 -7.91
C ASP A 358 -16.39 16.24 -8.45
N GLN A 359 -16.76 16.05 -9.70
CA GLN A 359 -17.79 16.85 -10.39
C GLN A 359 -19.08 16.05 -10.63
N ASP A 360 -19.17 14.83 -10.09
CA ASP A 360 -20.37 14.01 -10.16
C ASP A 360 -21.42 14.55 -9.18
N LYS A 361 -22.68 14.64 -9.61
CA LYS A 361 -23.79 15.03 -8.75
C LYS A 361 -24.21 13.92 -7.77
N GLU A 362 -23.94 12.66 -8.13
CA GLU A 362 -24.17 11.49 -7.28
C GLU A 362 -22.85 10.90 -6.77
N VAL A 363 -21.98 11.78 -6.23
CA VAL A 363 -20.60 11.45 -5.88
C VAL A 363 -20.47 10.23 -4.96
N TYR A 364 -21.31 10.12 -3.94
CA TYR A 364 -21.28 8.97 -3.04
C TYR A 364 -21.69 7.67 -3.73
N LYS A 365 -22.77 7.69 -4.52
CA LYS A 365 -23.28 6.52 -5.23
C LYS A 365 -22.25 5.96 -6.22
N ASN A 366 -21.45 6.86 -6.80
CA ASN A 366 -20.45 6.53 -7.81
C ASN A 366 -19.03 6.38 -7.21
N LEU A 367 -18.87 6.50 -5.89
CA LEU A 367 -17.56 6.37 -5.23
C LEU A 367 -16.91 5.02 -5.55
N LEU A 368 -15.74 5.07 -6.16
CA LEU A 368 -14.96 3.92 -6.63
C LEU A 368 -15.64 3.02 -7.67
N LEU A 369 -16.77 3.44 -8.23
CA LEU A 369 -17.35 2.75 -9.38
C LEU A 369 -16.59 3.13 -10.67
N PRO A 370 -16.38 2.16 -11.56
CA PRO A 370 -15.75 2.45 -12.85
C PRO A 370 -16.60 3.45 -13.63
N LYS A 371 -16.02 4.57 -14.03
CA LYS A 371 -16.66 5.47 -14.98
C LYS A 371 -16.54 4.91 -16.39
N ALA A 372 -17.57 5.11 -17.21
CA ALA A 372 -17.55 4.73 -18.63
C ALA A 372 -16.42 5.47 -19.38
N ASP A 373 -16.19 6.74 -19.02
CA ASP A 373 -15.02 7.51 -19.44
C ASP A 373 -14.19 7.89 -18.20
N LEU A 374 -12.94 7.40 -18.13
CA LEU A 374 -12.03 7.68 -17.04
C LEU A 374 -11.74 9.19 -16.88
N ALA A 375 -11.82 9.95 -17.96
CA ALA A 375 -11.62 11.40 -17.94
C ALA A 375 -12.63 12.16 -17.05
N GLU A 376 -13.76 11.55 -16.74
CA GLU A 376 -14.81 12.11 -15.87
C GLU A 376 -14.77 11.53 -14.44
N SER A 377 -13.75 10.75 -14.09
CA SER A 377 -13.56 10.23 -12.71
C SER A 377 -13.22 11.35 -11.72
N GLY A 378 -13.45 11.10 -10.42
CA GLY A 378 -12.91 11.95 -9.37
C GLY A 378 -11.39 12.01 -9.44
N ILE A 379 -10.80 13.15 -9.08
CA ILE A 379 -9.36 13.41 -9.15
C ILE A 379 -8.84 13.70 -7.75
N SER A 380 -7.89 12.89 -7.30
CA SER A 380 -7.09 13.20 -6.11
C SER A 380 -5.88 14.01 -6.54
N ILE A 381 -5.71 15.19 -5.97
CA ILE A 381 -4.65 16.17 -6.27
C ILE A 381 -3.71 16.23 -5.08
N THR A 382 -2.42 15.98 -5.30
CA THR A 382 -1.39 16.11 -4.27
C THR A 382 -0.38 17.16 -4.68
N ILE A 383 -0.24 18.25 -3.90
CA ILE A 383 0.68 19.37 -4.16
C ILE A 383 1.82 19.28 -3.15
N TYR A 384 2.91 18.61 -3.51
CA TYR A 384 3.98 18.23 -2.58
C TYR A 384 4.70 19.44 -1.95
N ASP A 385 4.80 20.58 -2.65
CA ASP A 385 5.43 21.79 -2.12
C ASP A 385 4.65 22.45 -0.98
N ASN A 386 3.35 22.14 -0.84
CA ASN A 386 2.52 22.58 0.27
C ASN A 386 2.75 21.75 1.54
N LEU A 387 3.40 20.60 1.42
CA LEU A 387 3.72 19.74 2.56
C LEU A 387 4.96 20.24 3.32
N PHE A 388 6.03 20.60 2.59
CA PHE A 388 7.22 21.20 3.16
C PHE A 388 8.04 21.95 2.10
N LYS A 389 8.70 23.03 2.54
CA LYS A 389 9.58 23.81 1.68
C LYS A 389 10.79 23.00 1.22
N GLY A 390 11.14 23.11 -0.07
CA GLY A 390 12.29 22.41 -0.68
C GLY A 390 11.94 21.02 -1.19
N TYR A 391 10.66 20.71 -1.38
CA TYR A 391 10.29 19.53 -2.16
C TYR A 391 10.71 19.72 -3.63
N SER A 392 10.35 20.82 -4.26
CA SER A 392 10.84 21.24 -5.58
C SER A 392 11.96 22.28 -5.46
N VAL A 393 12.68 22.51 -6.54
CA VAL A 393 13.63 23.64 -6.64
C VAL A 393 12.89 24.99 -6.49
N PRO A 394 13.54 26.03 -5.97
CA PRO A 394 12.89 27.33 -5.76
C PRO A 394 12.19 27.87 -7.01
N GLY A 395 10.95 28.32 -6.86
CA GLY A 395 10.14 28.87 -7.93
C GLY A 395 9.39 27.82 -8.78
N LYS A 396 9.51 26.54 -8.47
CA LYS A 396 8.82 25.44 -9.15
C LYS A 396 7.87 24.70 -8.19
N THR A 397 6.96 23.90 -8.74
CA THR A 397 6.03 23.08 -7.97
C THR A 397 5.91 21.68 -8.60
N THR A 398 5.84 20.67 -7.76
CA THR A 398 5.55 19.28 -8.16
C THR A 398 4.16 18.88 -7.66
N LEU A 399 3.32 18.39 -8.55
CA LEU A 399 2.01 17.87 -8.18
C LEU A 399 1.64 16.61 -8.96
N THR A 400 0.73 15.83 -8.39
CA THR A 400 0.18 14.62 -9.01
C THR A 400 -1.35 14.69 -9.04
N LEU A 401 -1.93 14.35 -10.19
CA LEU A 401 -3.37 14.15 -10.36
C LEU A 401 -3.61 12.65 -10.52
N MET A 402 -4.40 12.04 -9.68
CA MET A 402 -4.58 10.59 -9.67
C MET A 402 -6.06 10.19 -9.55
N CYS A 403 -6.41 9.06 -10.16
CA CYS A 403 -7.62 8.32 -9.81
C CYS A 403 -7.34 6.80 -9.81
N LEU A 404 -8.19 6.05 -9.13
CA LEU A 404 -8.21 4.59 -9.27
C LEU A 404 -8.78 4.21 -10.63
N SER A 405 -8.23 3.14 -11.21
CA SER A 405 -8.60 2.68 -12.55
C SER A 405 -8.76 1.17 -12.61
N ASN A 406 -9.83 0.71 -13.24
CA ASN A 406 -9.93 -0.67 -13.69
C ASN A 406 -9.01 -0.93 -14.88
N PHE A 407 -8.64 -2.18 -15.09
CA PHE A 407 -7.83 -2.60 -16.23
C PHE A 407 -8.64 -2.69 -17.54
N GLU A 408 -9.94 -2.99 -17.46
CA GLU A 408 -10.76 -3.30 -18.65
C GLU A 408 -10.70 -2.24 -19.77
N PRO A 409 -10.76 -0.91 -19.52
CA PRO A 409 -10.60 0.11 -20.56
C PRO A 409 -9.24 0.07 -21.27
N TRP A 410 -8.22 -0.46 -20.60
CA TRP A 410 -6.84 -0.50 -21.09
C TRP A 410 -6.46 -1.80 -21.80
N LYS A 411 -7.23 -2.87 -21.59
CA LYS A 411 -6.99 -4.21 -22.13
C LYS A 411 -6.83 -4.22 -23.66
N LYS A 412 -7.61 -3.42 -24.37
CA LYS A 412 -7.55 -3.30 -25.82
C LYS A 412 -6.20 -2.78 -26.34
N TYR A 413 -5.42 -2.10 -25.50
CA TYR A 413 -4.09 -1.58 -25.85
C TYR A 413 -2.94 -2.50 -25.38
N GLU A 414 -3.19 -3.54 -24.61
CA GLU A 414 -2.17 -4.35 -23.95
C GLU A 414 -1.18 -4.96 -24.95
N ALA A 415 -1.68 -5.64 -25.98
CA ALA A 415 -0.84 -6.28 -26.98
C ALA A 415 0.05 -5.26 -27.74
N ASP A 416 -0.51 -4.12 -28.11
CA ASP A 416 0.22 -3.08 -28.83
C ASP A 416 1.23 -2.37 -27.92
N TYR A 417 0.88 -2.15 -26.64
CA TYR A 417 1.78 -1.57 -25.66
C TYR A 417 3.06 -2.40 -25.47
N PHE A 418 2.94 -3.71 -25.30
CA PHE A 418 4.07 -4.61 -25.11
C PHE A 418 4.86 -4.91 -26.40
N ASN A 419 4.23 -4.69 -27.57
CA ASN A 419 4.89 -4.76 -28.89
C ASN A 419 5.42 -3.39 -29.36
N ASN A 420 5.49 -2.40 -28.48
CA ASN A 420 5.99 -1.05 -28.72
C ASN A 420 5.20 -0.24 -29.78
N ARG A 421 3.94 -0.59 -30.05
CA ARG A 421 3.00 0.13 -30.90
C ARG A 421 2.08 1.00 -30.05
N LYS A 422 2.56 2.17 -29.61
CA LYS A 422 1.90 2.94 -28.54
C LYS A 422 1.08 4.14 -29.00
N ASP A 423 0.95 4.41 -30.31
CA ASP A 423 0.34 5.66 -30.81
C ASP A 423 -1.11 5.85 -30.38
N VAL A 424 -1.95 4.81 -30.50
CA VAL A 424 -3.37 4.89 -30.10
C VAL A 424 -3.49 4.98 -28.58
N TYR A 425 -2.70 4.20 -27.88
CA TYR A 425 -2.61 4.25 -26.42
C TYR A 425 -2.15 5.62 -25.91
N ASN A 426 -1.12 6.23 -26.52
CA ASN A 426 -0.61 7.54 -26.13
C ASN A 426 -1.67 8.63 -26.32
N ARG A 427 -2.38 8.63 -27.44
CA ARG A 427 -3.49 9.59 -27.68
C ARG A 427 -4.57 9.48 -26.59
N GLU A 428 -4.93 8.27 -26.18
CA GLU A 428 -5.96 8.08 -25.16
C GLU A 428 -5.49 8.53 -23.78
N LYS A 429 -4.29 8.13 -23.33
CA LYS A 429 -3.80 8.57 -22.02
C LYS A 429 -3.62 10.09 -21.96
N GLU A 430 -3.19 10.72 -23.06
CA GLU A 430 -3.07 12.18 -23.15
C GLU A 430 -4.43 12.88 -23.15
N ARG A 431 -5.45 12.33 -23.82
CA ARG A 431 -6.82 12.85 -23.79
C ARG A 431 -7.34 12.92 -22.35
N ILE A 432 -7.18 11.82 -21.60
CA ILE A 432 -7.60 11.74 -20.19
C ILE A 432 -6.83 12.75 -19.35
N ALA A 433 -5.50 12.81 -19.49
CA ALA A 433 -4.65 13.72 -18.74
C ALA A 433 -5.02 15.20 -19.00
N ARG A 434 -5.24 15.60 -20.26
CA ARG A 434 -5.68 16.95 -20.60
C ARG A 434 -7.02 17.30 -19.97
N ARG A 435 -7.97 16.35 -19.97
CA ARG A 435 -9.26 16.56 -19.33
C ARG A 435 -9.15 16.73 -17.83
N PHE A 436 -8.25 15.99 -17.16
CA PHE A 436 -7.96 16.20 -15.75
C PHE A 436 -7.38 17.59 -15.50
N ILE A 437 -6.40 18.01 -16.28
CA ILE A 437 -5.79 19.35 -16.19
C ILE A 437 -6.84 20.45 -16.35
N GLU A 438 -7.71 20.37 -17.38
CA GLU A 438 -8.79 21.32 -17.61
C GLU A 438 -9.74 21.45 -16.41
N ARG A 439 -10.12 20.32 -15.79
CA ARG A 439 -11.01 20.29 -14.64
C ARG A 439 -10.34 20.90 -13.41
N VAL A 440 -9.08 20.57 -13.17
CA VAL A 440 -8.28 21.12 -12.05
C VAL A 440 -8.00 22.60 -12.27
N GLU A 441 -7.69 23.02 -13.50
CA GLU A 441 -7.48 24.43 -13.85
C GLU A 441 -8.73 25.28 -13.56
N LYS A 442 -9.90 24.76 -13.93
CA LYS A 442 -11.17 25.44 -13.71
C LYS A 442 -11.56 25.55 -12.21
N ALA A 443 -11.28 24.50 -11.44
CA ALA A 443 -11.82 24.40 -10.08
C ALA A 443 -10.82 24.76 -8.97
N VAL A 444 -9.50 24.56 -9.19
CA VAL A 444 -8.50 24.60 -8.11
C VAL A 444 -7.31 25.49 -8.43
N ILE A 445 -6.70 25.33 -9.62
CA ILE A 445 -5.43 26.00 -9.99
C ILE A 445 -5.60 26.78 -11.29
N PRO A 446 -6.11 28.03 -11.25
CA PRO A 446 -6.28 28.84 -12.46
C PRO A 446 -4.97 29.01 -13.24
N GLY A 447 -5.01 28.76 -14.56
CA GLY A 447 -3.86 28.86 -15.44
C GLY A 447 -2.89 27.67 -15.39
N LEU A 448 -3.27 26.56 -14.79
CA LEU A 448 -2.45 25.36 -14.63
C LEU A 448 -1.80 24.91 -15.94
N SER A 449 -2.55 24.88 -17.04
CA SER A 449 -2.07 24.43 -18.35
C SER A 449 -0.87 25.22 -18.86
N HIS A 450 -0.77 26.52 -18.55
CA HIS A 450 0.33 27.41 -18.95
C HIS A 450 1.57 27.28 -18.04
N MET A 451 1.46 26.61 -16.88
CA MET A 451 2.56 26.44 -15.94
C MET A 451 3.28 25.11 -16.13
N ILE A 452 2.74 24.19 -16.92
CA ILE A 452 3.29 22.84 -17.07
C ILE A 452 4.59 22.88 -17.87
N GLU A 453 5.69 22.47 -17.23
CA GLU A 453 7.00 22.28 -17.88
C GLU A 453 7.26 20.79 -18.17
N VAL A 454 6.81 19.90 -17.25
CA VAL A 454 6.94 18.47 -17.40
C VAL A 454 5.60 17.80 -17.15
N MET A 455 5.26 16.83 -17.99
CA MET A 455 4.10 15.95 -17.81
C MET A 455 4.48 14.49 -18.09
N GLU A 456 4.28 13.63 -17.11
CA GLU A 456 4.39 12.18 -17.24
C GLU A 456 3.06 11.52 -16.89
N ILE A 457 2.73 10.43 -17.58
CA ILE A 457 1.43 9.76 -17.40
C ILE A 457 1.63 8.28 -17.14
N GLY A 458 1.22 7.83 -15.95
CA GLY A 458 1.15 6.44 -15.55
C GLY A 458 -0.26 5.86 -15.75
N THR A 459 -0.36 4.64 -16.26
CA THR A 459 -1.62 3.93 -16.51
C THR A 459 -1.56 2.52 -15.93
N PRO A 460 -2.65 1.75 -15.90
CA PRO A 460 -2.58 0.34 -15.57
C PRO A 460 -1.56 -0.48 -16.39
N LEU A 461 -1.35 -0.14 -17.66
CA LEU A 461 -0.31 -0.79 -18.48
C LEU A 461 1.11 -0.38 -18.04
N THR A 462 1.31 0.86 -17.62
CA THR A 462 2.57 1.32 -17.03
C THR A 462 2.86 0.55 -15.73
N ASN A 463 1.88 0.46 -14.85
CA ASN A 463 1.99 -0.32 -13.61
C ASN A 463 2.32 -1.79 -13.89
N MET A 464 1.61 -2.41 -14.86
CA MET A 464 1.84 -3.79 -15.26
C MET A 464 3.24 -4.00 -15.85
N PHE A 465 3.75 -3.05 -16.63
CA PHE A 465 5.09 -3.10 -17.21
C PHE A 465 6.17 -3.14 -16.13
N TYR A 466 6.10 -2.19 -15.18
CA TYR A 466 7.12 -2.08 -14.13
C TYR A 466 7.02 -3.16 -13.06
N THR A 467 5.82 -3.51 -12.61
CA THR A 467 5.67 -4.41 -11.46
C THR A 467 5.45 -5.87 -11.84
N LYS A 468 5.13 -6.16 -13.09
CA LYS A 468 4.65 -7.47 -13.56
C LYS A 468 3.39 -7.95 -12.83
N ASN A 469 2.71 -7.05 -12.11
CA ASN A 469 1.44 -7.37 -11.49
C ASN A 469 0.34 -7.54 -12.54
N PRO A 470 -0.47 -8.59 -12.47
CA PRO A 470 -1.60 -8.74 -13.37
C PRO A 470 -2.53 -7.52 -13.26
N GLN A 471 -3.01 -7.04 -14.40
CA GLN A 471 -3.89 -5.88 -14.52
C GLN A 471 -3.30 -4.56 -13.96
N GLY A 472 -1.99 -4.52 -13.70
CA GLY A 472 -1.34 -3.38 -13.07
C GLY A 472 -1.77 -3.12 -11.62
N ALA A 473 -2.21 -4.15 -10.91
CA ALA A 473 -2.71 -4.04 -9.54
C ALA A 473 -1.75 -3.32 -8.60
N ILE A 474 -2.28 -2.34 -7.83
CA ILE A 474 -1.45 -1.54 -6.92
C ILE A 474 -1.53 -2.01 -5.45
N TYR A 475 -2.58 -2.75 -5.07
CA TYR A 475 -2.76 -3.27 -3.72
C TYR A 475 -2.57 -4.79 -3.62
N GLY A 476 -2.18 -5.47 -4.70
CA GLY A 476 -2.13 -6.93 -4.75
C GLY A 476 -3.52 -7.55 -4.94
N PHE A 477 -3.93 -8.47 -4.06
CA PHE A 477 -5.34 -8.86 -3.97
C PHE A 477 -6.14 -7.76 -3.27
N ASP A 478 -7.41 -7.63 -3.63
CA ASP A 478 -8.29 -6.75 -2.89
C ASP A 478 -8.59 -7.31 -1.47
N ARG A 479 -9.19 -6.47 -0.64
CA ARG A 479 -9.42 -6.79 0.77
C ARG A 479 -10.80 -7.37 1.07
N ASN A 480 -11.52 -7.86 0.06
CA ASN A 480 -12.82 -8.49 0.23
C ASN A 480 -12.75 -9.89 0.88
N LEU A 481 -11.56 -10.48 0.93
CA LEU A 481 -11.27 -11.74 1.61
C LEU A 481 -10.15 -11.54 2.65
N PRO A 482 -10.13 -12.36 3.72
CA PRO A 482 -9.04 -12.34 4.69
C PRO A 482 -7.69 -12.49 4.02
N GLN A 483 -6.71 -11.76 4.52
CA GLN A 483 -5.36 -11.76 3.95
C GLN A 483 -4.68 -13.12 4.07
N LEU A 484 -3.67 -13.32 3.24
CA LEU A 484 -2.83 -14.51 3.31
C LEU A 484 -1.79 -14.34 4.43
N ASN A 485 -1.43 -15.43 5.09
CA ASN A 485 -0.30 -15.42 6.00
C ASN A 485 1.01 -15.42 5.22
N SER A 486 2.12 -15.09 5.89
CA SER A 486 3.45 -15.22 5.30
C SER A 486 3.80 -16.66 4.92
N LYS A 487 3.32 -17.65 5.67
CA LYS A 487 3.59 -19.08 5.42
C LYS A 487 2.75 -19.63 4.26
N THR A 488 3.39 -20.45 3.42
CA THR A 488 2.72 -21.22 2.39
C THR A 488 2.71 -22.73 2.75
N PRO A 489 1.92 -23.58 2.06
CA PRO A 489 2.01 -25.02 2.22
C PRO A 489 3.33 -25.62 1.72
N VAL A 490 4.14 -24.88 0.98
CA VAL A 490 5.45 -25.32 0.48
C VAL A 490 6.50 -24.97 1.51
N LYS A 491 7.11 -25.98 2.11
CA LYS A 491 8.16 -25.80 3.13
C LYS A 491 9.31 -24.93 2.57
N GLY A 492 9.73 -23.93 3.32
CA GLY A 492 10.78 -22.99 2.92
C GLY A 492 10.33 -21.87 1.97
N LEU A 493 9.04 -21.82 1.57
CA LEU A 493 8.48 -20.72 0.77
C LEU A 493 7.58 -19.81 1.60
N TYR A 494 7.91 -18.53 1.61
CA TYR A 494 7.19 -17.50 2.37
C TYR A 494 6.72 -16.37 1.45
N LEU A 495 5.66 -15.66 1.87
CA LEU A 495 5.08 -14.53 1.15
C LEU A 495 5.34 -13.24 1.95
N ALA A 496 5.67 -12.16 1.24
CA ALA A 496 5.75 -10.82 1.79
C ALA A 496 5.05 -9.80 0.88
N GLY A 497 4.91 -8.56 1.37
CA GLY A 497 4.42 -7.43 0.60
C GLY A 497 2.91 -7.39 0.35
N ALA A 498 2.51 -6.57 -0.62
CA ALA A 498 1.11 -6.22 -0.87
C ALA A 498 0.21 -7.41 -1.22
N TRP A 499 0.74 -8.42 -1.89
CA TRP A 499 -0.04 -9.60 -2.29
C TRP A 499 -0.43 -10.51 -1.13
N SER A 500 0.29 -10.45 -0.01
CA SER A 500 -0.04 -11.21 1.20
C SER A 500 -0.86 -10.40 2.20
N HIS A 501 -0.51 -9.14 2.45
CA HIS A 501 -1.09 -8.32 3.52
C HIS A 501 -1.88 -7.10 3.02
N GLY A 502 -1.99 -6.91 1.68
CA GLY A 502 -2.60 -5.74 1.07
C GLY A 502 -1.62 -4.57 0.95
N GLY A 503 -1.97 -3.60 0.08
CA GLY A 503 -1.14 -2.43 -0.19
C GLY A 503 -1.08 -1.44 0.96
N GLY A 504 -0.11 -0.53 0.88
CA GLY A 504 0.21 0.49 1.87
C GLY A 504 1.53 0.22 2.60
N TYR A 505 2.23 1.27 3.04
CA TYR A 505 3.58 1.15 3.61
C TYR A 505 3.58 0.30 4.88
N THR A 506 2.71 0.61 5.84
CA THR A 506 2.60 -0.14 7.10
C THR A 506 2.34 -1.64 6.87
N PRO A 507 1.29 -2.06 6.12
CA PRO A 507 1.02 -3.48 5.92
C PRO A 507 2.16 -4.22 5.24
N VAL A 508 2.82 -3.61 4.25
CA VAL A 508 3.91 -4.30 3.52
C VAL A 508 5.19 -4.42 4.34
N MET A 509 5.51 -3.43 5.19
CA MET A 509 6.64 -3.55 6.13
C MET A 509 6.38 -4.65 7.16
N MET A 510 5.16 -4.72 7.69
CA MET A 510 4.73 -5.79 8.61
C MET A 510 4.84 -7.17 7.95
N ALA A 511 4.36 -7.31 6.72
CA ALA A 511 4.48 -8.54 5.95
C ALA A 511 5.93 -8.98 5.79
N GLY A 512 6.83 -8.02 5.53
CA GLY A 512 8.26 -8.27 5.42
C GLY A 512 8.87 -8.81 6.71
N ARG A 513 8.55 -8.17 7.84
CA ARG A 513 9.00 -8.62 9.17
C ARG A 513 8.44 -10.00 9.52
N GLU A 514 7.14 -10.23 9.30
CA GLU A 514 6.50 -11.52 9.56
C GLU A 514 7.12 -12.66 8.73
N ALA A 515 7.45 -12.40 7.46
CA ALA A 515 8.12 -13.37 6.61
C ALA A 515 9.52 -13.73 7.15
N ALA A 516 10.31 -12.73 7.56
CA ALA A 516 11.62 -12.96 8.19
C ALA A 516 11.49 -13.76 9.50
N GLU A 517 10.51 -13.44 10.34
CA GLU A 517 10.23 -14.18 11.58
C GLU A 517 9.83 -15.63 11.30
N SER A 518 9.07 -15.87 10.23
CA SER A 518 8.66 -17.22 9.83
C SER A 518 9.85 -18.07 9.40
N VAL A 519 10.83 -17.49 8.68
CA VAL A 519 12.10 -18.14 8.34
C VAL A 519 12.86 -18.53 9.61
N LEU A 520 12.99 -17.61 10.57
CA LEU A 520 13.67 -17.87 11.83
C LEU A 520 13.04 -19.01 12.64
N LYS A 521 11.72 -19.02 12.74
CA LYS A 521 10.97 -20.05 13.48
C LYS A 521 11.16 -21.43 12.87
N GLU A 522 11.09 -21.54 11.54
CA GLU A 522 11.27 -22.80 10.82
C GLU A 522 12.70 -23.31 10.96
N PHE A 523 13.69 -22.42 10.81
CA PHE A 523 15.09 -22.79 10.95
C PHE A 523 15.42 -23.31 12.35
N LYS A 524 14.90 -22.67 13.40
CA LYS A 524 15.07 -23.15 14.79
C LYS A 524 14.52 -24.56 14.97
N HIS A 525 13.37 -24.88 14.39
CA HIS A 525 12.78 -26.23 14.47
C HIS A 525 13.61 -27.28 13.73
N SER A 526 14.21 -26.92 12.59
CA SER A 526 15.07 -27.82 11.81
C SER A 526 16.36 -28.21 12.55
N ILE A 527 16.89 -27.34 13.41
CA ILE A 527 18.07 -27.62 14.24
C ILE A 527 17.69 -28.48 15.47
N ALA A 528 16.50 -28.26 16.03
CA ALA A 528 16.04 -29.01 17.22
C ALA A 528 15.64 -30.45 16.91
N GLN A 529 15.39 -30.78 15.64
CA GLN A 529 15.12 -32.12 15.14
C GLN A 529 16.08 -32.43 13.99
N PRO A 530 17.33 -32.83 14.25
CA PRO A 530 18.18 -33.36 13.20
C PRO A 530 17.47 -34.59 12.61
N GLU A 531 17.37 -34.61 11.28
CA GLU A 531 16.77 -35.73 10.56
C GLU A 531 17.41 -37.04 11.04
N THR A 532 16.59 -37.90 11.69
CA THR A 532 16.94 -39.29 12.04
C THR A 532 16.92 -40.18 10.82
#